data_eb737044ab8463697ef1f1ed4b834b64
#
_entry.id   eb737044ab8463697ef1f1ed4b834b64
#
_cell.length_a   1.000
_cell.length_b   1.000
_cell.length_c   1.000
_cell.angle_alpha   90.00
_cell.angle_beta   90.00
_cell.angle_gamma   90.00
#
_symmetry.space_group_name_H-M   'P 1'
#
loop_
_entity.id
_entity.type
_entity.pdbx_description
1 polymer ?
#
loop_
_entity_poly.entity_id
_entity_poly.type
_entity_poly.pdbx_seq_one_letter_code
_entity_poly.pdbx_strand_id
1 'polypeptide(L)'
;ESLPPLGTRLTTKLRDGRTIAGVCTIEKGHPDNPLTVEEVAAKFRRCAPFAAYRLDDAAISKVIENVLVLEKVSDVAADVVSPLVPRDVSGRPKSLLAEAAS
;
A
#
# COMPACT_ATOMS: atom_id res chain seq x y z
N GLU A 1 27.33 -20.21 3.73
CA GLU A 1 26.63 -20.14 2.44
C GLU A 1 26.26 -18.67 2.20
N SER A 2 26.74 -18.10 1.10
CA SER A 2 26.48 -16.69 0.76
C SER A 2 25.02 -16.50 0.30
N LEU A 3 24.36 -15.44 0.78
CA LEU A 3 23.04 -15.05 0.29
C LEU A 3 23.16 -14.42 -1.10
N PRO A 4 22.13 -14.55 -1.97
CA PRO A 4 22.07 -13.79 -3.21
C PRO A 4 22.00 -12.27 -2.92
N PRO A 5 22.26 -11.38 -3.90
CA PRO A 5 22.44 -9.94 -3.69
C PRO A 5 21.32 -9.23 -2.90
N LEU A 6 20.08 -9.71 -3.01
CA LEU A 6 18.93 -9.18 -2.26
C LEU A 6 18.42 -10.15 -1.18
N GLY A 7 19.17 -11.21 -0.91
CA GLY A 7 18.81 -12.17 0.12
C GLY A 7 18.99 -11.59 1.52
N THR A 8 18.07 -11.91 2.40
CA THR A 8 18.07 -11.44 3.79
C THR A 8 18.03 -12.61 4.75
N ARG A 9 18.88 -12.57 5.79
CA ARG A 9 18.80 -13.47 6.94
C ARG A 9 18.45 -12.68 8.17
N LEU A 10 17.40 -13.11 8.86
CA LEU A 10 16.98 -12.53 10.13
C LEU A 10 17.15 -13.55 11.25
N THR A 11 17.78 -13.15 12.33
CA THR A 11 17.90 -13.96 13.55
C THR A 11 17.38 -13.13 14.72
N THR A 12 16.38 -13.65 15.42
CA THR A 12 15.77 -12.99 16.58
C THR A 12 15.95 -13.84 17.83
N LYS A 13 16.54 -13.27 18.87
CA LYS A 13 16.64 -13.89 20.19
C LYS A 13 15.48 -13.39 21.05
N LEU A 14 14.66 -14.32 21.51
CA LEU A 14 13.51 -14.01 22.38
C LEU A 14 13.95 -13.83 23.85
N ARG A 15 13.10 -13.21 24.65
CA ARG A 15 13.36 -13.00 26.08
C ARG A 15 13.41 -14.31 26.88
N ASP A 16 12.76 -15.36 26.39
CA ASP A 16 12.76 -16.70 26.98
C ASP A 16 14.00 -17.53 26.59
N GLY A 17 14.94 -16.95 25.86
CA GLY A 17 16.19 -17.59 25.42
C GLY A 17 16.10 -18.31 24.09
N ARG A 18 14.93 -18.52 23.51
CA ARG A 18 14.77 -19.14 22.19
C ARG A 18 15.33 -18.24 21.08
N THR A 19 15.84 -18.85 20.05
CA THR A 19 16.29 -18.15 18.84
C THR A 19 15.42 -18.58 17.66
N ILE A 20 14.89 -17.62 16.94
CA ILE A 20 14.14 -17.82 15.70
C ILE A 20 14.99 -17.27 14.56
N ALA A 21 15.20 -18.05 13.51
CA ALA A 21 15.92 -17.62 12.32
C ALA A 21 15.07 -17.84 11.07
N GLY A 22 15.13 -16.91 10.14
CA GLY A 22 14.49 -16.97 8.82
C GLY A 22 15.43 -16.48 7.74
N VAL A 23 15.29 -17.04 6.55
CA VAL A 23 16.05 -16.61 5.36
C VAL A 23 15.07 -16.35 4.23
N CYS A 24 15.19 -15.18 3.62
CA CYS A 24 14.51 -14.85 2.37
C CYS A 24 15.57 -14.76 1.27
N THR A 25 15.51 -15.64 0.29
CA THR A 25 16.45 -15.66 -0.84
C THR A 25 15.97 -14.81 -2.02
N ILE A 26 14.67 -14.75 -2.21
CA ILE A 26 14.03 -13.97 -3.28
C ILE A 26 12.86 -13.19 -2.64
N GLU A 27 12.94 -11.87 -2.68
CA GLU A 27 11.91 -11.00 -2.14
C GLU A 27 10.59 -11.12 -2.91
N LYS A 28 9.49 -10.86 -2.23
CA LYS A 28 8.16 -10.82 -2.86
C LYS A 28 8.07 -9.63 -3.81
N GLY A 29 7.62 -9.89 -5.05
CA GLY A 29 7.58 -8.91 -6.14
C GLY A 29 8.70 -9.07 -7.17
N HIS A 30 9.69 -9.93 -6.88
CA HIS A 30 10.68 -10.34 -7.88
C HIS A 30 10.01 -11.19 -8.99
N PRO A 31 10.51 -11.19 -10.24
CA PRO A 31 9.95 -12.03 -11.32
C PRO A 31 9.81 -13.51 -10.96
N ASP A 32 10.74 -14.05 -10.17
CA ASP A 32 10.70 -15.45 -9.69
C ASP A 32 9.87 -15.63 -8.41
N ASN A 33 9.34 -14.58 -7.85
CA ASN A 33 8.42 -14.58 -6.70
C ASN A 33 7.40 -13.45 -6.83
N PRO A 34 6.51 -13.48 -7.85
CA PRO A 34 5.63 -12.39 -8.17
C PRO A 34 4.55 -12.18 -7.10
N LEU A 35 4.06 -10.95 -7.02
CA LEU A 35 2.84 -10.61 -6.27
C LEU A 35 1.61 -10.98 -7.08
N THR A 36 0.61 -11.53 -6.42
CA THR A 36 -0.73 -11.64 -7.01
C THR A 36 -1.46 -10.31 -6.91
N VAL A 37 -2.53 -10.16 -7.68
CA VAL A 37 -3.40 -8.97 -7.64
C VAL A 37 -4.00 -8.79 -6.24
N GLU A 38 -4.40 -9.88 -5.60
CA GLU A 38 -4.95 -9.89 -4.24
C GLU A 38 -3.92 -9.44 -3.21
N GLU A 39 -2.67 -9.84 -3.36
CA GLU A 39 -1.57 -9.42 -2.48
C GLU A 39 -1.27 -7.92 -2.63
N VAL A 40 -1.32 -7.39 -3.85
CA VAL A 40 -1.15 -5.95 -4.12
C VAL A 40 -2.31 -5.16 -3.50
N ALA A 41 -3.56 -5.60 -3.70
CA ALA A 41 -4.74 -4.98 -3.12
C ALA A 41 -4.70 -5.01 -1.58
N ALA A 42 -4.28 -6.14 -0.99
CA ALA A 42 -4.11 -6.26 0.46
C ALA A 42 -3.03 -5.32 0.99
N LYS A 43 -1.93 -5.13 0.27
CA LYS A 43 -0.90 -4.15 0.63
C LYS A 43 -1.44 -2.73 0.58
N PHE A 44 -2.18 -2.36 -0.46
CA PHE A 44 -2.82 -1.05 -0.55
C PHE A 44 -3.75 -0.79 0.65
N ARG A 45 -4.61 -1.74 1.02
CA ARG A 45 -5.49 -1.64 2.19
C ARG A 45 -4.71 -1.47 3.49
N ARG A 46 -3.58 -2.15 3.67
CA ARG A 46 -2.73 -2.01 4.86
C ARG A 46 -2.00 -0.67 4.92
N CYS A 47 -1.66 -0.08 3.78
CA CYS A 47 -1.00 1.22 3.72
C CYS A 47 -1.98 2.39 3.90
N ALA A 48 -3.23 2.24 3.51
CA ALA A 48 -4.24 3.30 3.55
C ALA A 48 -4.42 3.99 4.92
N PRO A 49 -4.37 3.28 6.08
CA PRO A 49 -4.46 3.93 7.40
C PRO A 49 -3.32 4.90 7.72
N PHE A 50 -2.19 4.77 7.02
CA PHE A 50 -1.00 5.62 7.20
C PHE A 50 -0.93 6.76 6.19
N ALA A 51 -1.97 6.95 5.36
CA ALA A 51 -2.07 8.10 4.47
C ALA A 51 -2.15 9.40 5.27
N ALA A 52 -1.71 10.51 4.68
CA ALA A 52 -1.78 11.84 5.30
C ALA A 52 -3.22 12.22 5.72
N TYR A 53 -4.20 11.62 5.07
CA TYR A 53 -5.61 11.77 5.38
C TYR A 53 -6.27 10.40 5.50
N ARG A 54 -7.24 10.31 6.41
CA ARG A 54 -8.02 9.09 6.58
C ARG A 54 -8.87 8.82 5.34
N LEU A 55 -8.62 7.69 4.73
CA LEU A 55 -9.44 7.15 3.64
C LEU A 55 -10.48 6.21 4.24
N ASP A 56 -11.71 6.26 3.74
CA ASP A 56 -12.73 5.30 4.12
C ASP A 56 -12.62 4.02 3.29
N ASP A 57 -13.17 2.92 3.80
CA ASP A 57 -13.08 1.61 3.15
C ASP A 57 -13.81 1.58 1.80
N ALA A 58 -14.85 2.40 1.62
CA ALA A 58 -15.58 2.51 0.37
C ALA A 58 -14.73 3.17 -0.72
N ALA A 59 -14.01 4.25 -0.39
CA ALA A 59 -13.06 4.90 -1.31
C ALA A 59 -11.93 3.96 -1.70
N ILE A 60 -11.35 3.25 -0.72
CA ILE A 60 -10.28 2.26 -0.96
C ILE A 60 -10.77 1.15 -1.90
N SER A 61 -11.95 0.60 -1.65
CA SER A 61 -12.53 -0.46 -2.48
C SER A 61 -12.81 0.02 -3.90
N LYS A 62 -13.41 1.20 -4.04
CA LYS A 62 -13.69 1.81 -5.35
C LYS A 62 -12.42 2.02 -6.17
N VAL A 63 -11.35 2.51 -5.55
CA VAL A 63 -10.07 2.70 -6.24
C VAL A 63 -9.48 1.36 -6.70
N ILE A 64 -9.48 0.34 -5.86
CA ILE A 64 -9.00 -1.00 -6.23
C ILE A 64 -9.80 -1.54 -7.42
N GLU A 65 -11.13 -1.49 -7.36
CA GLU A 65 -12.01 -1.97 -8.42
C GLU A 65 -11.75 -1.25 -9.75
N ASN A 66 -11.66 0.09 -9.72
CA ASN A 66 -11.44 0.88 -10.93
C ASN A 66 -10.04 0.66 -11.53
N VAL A 67 -9.01 0.49 -10.69
CA VAL A 67 -7.65 0.19 -11.17
C VAL A 67 -7.59 -1.18 -11.84
N LEU A 68 -8.34 -2.17 -11.35
CA LEU A 68 -8.38 -3.52 -11.94
C LEU A 68 -9.09 -3.58 -13.31
N VAL A 69 -9.88 -2.56 -13.62
CA VAL A 69 -10.57 -2.43 -14.91
C VAL A 69 -10.25 -1.08 -15.57
N LEU A 70 -9.01 -0.61 -15.40
CA LEU A 70 -8.60 0.74 -15.80
C LEU A 70 -8.89 1.05 -17.26
N GLU A 71 -8.81 0.06 -18.13
CA GLU A 71 -9.16 0.18 -19.56
C GLU A 71 -10.64 0.52 -19.82
N LYS A 72 -11.51 0.33 -18.83
CA LYS A 72 -12.95 0.66 -18.90
C LYS A 72 -13.31 1.95 -18.19
N VAL A 73 -12.34 2.57 -17.48
CA VAL A 73 -12.54 3.83 -16.77
C VAL A 73 -12.49 4.99 -17.75
N SER A 74 -13.57 5.77 -17.81
CA SER A 74 -13.67 6.92 -18.73
C SER A 74 -12.97 8.17 -18.23
N ASP A 75 -12.87 8.34 -16.91
CA ASP A 75 -12.22 9.48 -16.26
C ASP A 75 -11.39 9.01 -15.06
N VAL A 76 -10.10 8.80 -15.28
CA VAL A 76 -9.16 8.36 -14.23
C VAL A 76 -9.04 9.38 -13.11
N ALA A 77 -9.12 10.68 -13.42
CA ALA A 77 -9.04 11.72 -12.39
C ALA A 77 -10.25 11.66 -11.44
N ALA A 78 -11.45 11.48 -11.96
CA ALA A 78 -12.66 11.38 -11.17
C ALA A 78 -12.80 10.05 -10.44
N ASP A 79 -12.47 8.93 -11.11
CA ASP A 79 -12.81 7.58 -10.62
C ASP A 79 -11.68 6.91 -9.83
N VAL A 80 -10.43 7.33 -10.01
CA VAL A 80 -9.27 6.76 -9.31
C VAL A 80 -8.62 7.76 -8.37
N VAL A 81 -8.31 8.98 -8.85
CA VAL A 81 -7.56 9.96 -8.06
C VAL A 81 -8.45 10.68 -7.06
N SER A 82 -9.63 11.16 -7.49
CA SER A 82 -10.55 11.95 -6.66
C SER A 82 -11.00 11.24 -5.37
N PRO A 83 -11.25 9.93 -5.34
CA PRO A 83 -11.58 9.22 -4.09
C PRO A 83 -10.46 9.21 -3.06
N LEU A 84 -9.20 9.40 -3.47
CA LEU A 84 -8.03 9.43 -2.60
C LEU A 84 -7.73 10.84 -2.05
N VAL A 85 -8.40 11.86 -2.56
CA VAL A 85 -8.20 13.24 -2.14
C VAL A 85 -9.26 13.61 -1.10
N PRO A 86 -8.87 13.99 0.13
CA PRO A 86 -9.81 14.43 1.14
C PRO A 86 -10.52 15.71 0.68
N ARG A 87 -11.79 15.79 1.01
CA ARG A 87 -12.63 16.95 0.73
C ARG A 87 -12.99 17.67 2.03
N ASP A 88 -13.09 18.98 1.98
CA ASP A 88 -13.66 19.76 3.05
C ASP A 88 -15.19 19.58 3.10
N VAL A 89 -15.83 20.20 4.08
CA VAL A 89 -17.29 20.16 4.24
C VAL A 89 -18.06 20.79 3.07
N SER A 90 -17.39 21.55 2.21
CA SER A 90 -17.96 22.15 0.99
C SER A 90 -17.72 21.29 -0.25
N GLY A 91 -17.08 20.12 -0.11
CA GLY A 91 -16.76 19.21 -1.20
C GLY A 91 -15.52 19.60 -2.03
N ARG A 92 -14.75 20.59 -1.59
CA ARG A 92 -13.51 21.01 -2.26
C ARG A 92 -12.34 20.16 -1.79
N PRO A 93 -11.34 19.87 -2.65
CA PRO A 93 -10.10 19.23 -2.24
C PRO A 93 -9.40 20.04 -1.15
N LYS A 94 -9.02 19.40 -0.06
CA LYS A 94 -8.20 20.04 0.97
C LYS A 94 -6.81 20.34 0.41
N SER A 95 -6.34 21.56 0.58
CA SER A 95 -4.98 21.95 0.23
C SER A 95 -4.00 21.47 1.31
N LEU A 96 -3.02 20.67 0.91
CA LEU A 96 -1.91 20.24 1.80
C LEU A 96 -1.14 21.41 2.37
N LEU A 97 -1.09 22.55 1.63
CA LEU A 97 -0.35 23.75 2.04
C LEU A 97 -1.08 24.55 3.13
N ALA A 98 -2.41 24.44 3.24
CA ALA A 98 -3.19 25.15 4.24
C ALA A 98 -3.05 24.53 5.64
N GLU A 99 -2.79 23.23 5.76
CA GLU A 99 -2.58 22.55 7.06
C GLU A 99 -1.15 22.74 7.57
N ALA A 100 -0.16 22.91 6.70
CA ALA A 100 1.23 23.18 7.09
C ALA A 100 1.46 24.63 7.58
N ALA A 101 0.50 25.55 7.35
CA ALA A 101 0.58 26.97 7.74
C ALA A 101 -0.20 27.30 9.03
N SER A 102 -0.83 26.32 9.65
CA SER A 102 -1.53 26.48 10.95
C SER A 102 -0.71 25.94 12.13
#